data_fd7d46b42ce9bccc7a3996dd7fcd41a9
#
_entry.id   fd7d46b42ce9bccc7a3996dd7fcd41a9
#
_cell.length_a   1.000
_cell.length_b   1.000
_cell.length_c   1.000
_cell.angle_alpha   90.00
_cell.angle_beta   90.00
_cell.angle_gamma   90.00
#
_symmetry.space_group_name_H-M   'P 1'
#
loop_
_entity.id
_entity.type
_entity.pdbx_description
1 polymer ?
#
loop_
_entity_poly.entity_id
_entity_poly.type
_entity_poly.pdbx_seq_one_letter_code
_entity_poly.pdbx_strand_id
1 'polypeptide(L)' 'MLLSRLQCDCNYYLGNGGRNAKHSLWAQDEQKQIDKMRELYDLLPIKPEWLTREQIDEYAAQMGAK' A
#
# COMPACT_ATOMS: atom_id res chain seq x y z
N MET A 1 11.56 -7.02 -0.86
CA MET A 1 10.29 -7.75 -0.58
C MET A 1 9.13 -6.97 -1.17
N LEU A 2 8.12 -7.68 -1.66
CA LEU A 2 7.02 -7.02 -2.37
C LEU A 2 6.24 -6.04 -1.47
N LEU A 3 6.01 -6.39 -0.20
CA LEU A 3 5.26 -5.53 0.70
C LEU A 3 5.94 -4.16 0.89
N SER A 4 7.26 -4.13 1.02
CA SER A 4 7.97 -2.85 1.15
C SER A 4 7.88 -2.04 -0.14
N ARG A 5 7.89 -2.69 -1.29
CA ARG A 5 7.70 -2.02 -2.57
C ARG A 5 6.31 -1.41 -2.67
N LEU A 6 5.27 -2.16 -2.23
CA LEU A 6 3.91 -1.65 -2.25
C LEU A 6 3.75 -0.44 -1.33
N GLN A 7 4.42 -0.45 -0.17
CA GLN A 7 4.45 0.71 0.71
C GLN A 7 5.10 1.92 0.05
N CYS A 8 6.23 1.72 -0.61
CA CYS A 8 6.91 2.81 -1.35
C CYS A 8 6.02 3.35 -2.46
N ASP A 9 5.30 2.47 -3.15
CA ASP A 9 4.37 2.88 -4.20
C ASP A 9 3.26 3.77 -3.63
N CYS A 10 2.71 3.43 -2.46
CA CYS A 10 1.70 4.25 -1.81
C CYS A 10 2.24 5.63 -1.46
N ASN A 11 3.46 5.69 -0.91
CA ASN A 11 4.09 6.97 -0.59
C ASN A 11 4.31 7.81 -1.84
N TYR A 12 4.75 7.20 -2.93
CA TYR A 12 4.91 7.89 -4.20
C TYR A 12 3.58 8.41 -4.73
N TYR A 13 2.56 7.56 -4.72
CA TYR A 13 1.21 7.91 -5.16
C TYR A 13 0.68 9.14 -4.41
N LEU A 14 0.85 9.16 -3.09
CA LEU A 14 0.34 10.25 -2.26
C LEU A 14 1.20 11.51 -2.32
N GLY A 15 2.47 11.36 -2.70
CA GLY A 15 3.42 12.48 -2.78
C GLY A 15 3.65 12.95 -4.20
N ASN A 16 4.58 12.31 -4.91
CA ASN A 16 5.06 12.77 -6.20
C ASN A 16 4.33 12.18 -7.39
N GLY A 17 3.56 11.12 -7.19
CA GLY A 17 2.88 10.40 -8.28
C GLY A 17 1.60 11.06 -8.78
N GLY A 18 1.16 12.18 -8.18
CA GLY A 18 -0.03 12.90 -8.63
C GLY A 18 -1.31 12.09 -8.51
N ARG A 19 -1.34 11.09 -7.64
CA ARG A 19 -2.46 10.17 -7.44
C ARG A 19 -2.85 9.41 -8.71
N ASN A 20 -1.85 9.08 -9.53
CA ASN A 20 -2.06 8.31 -10.76
C ASN A 20 -1.78 6.83 -10.48
N ALA A 21 -2.84 6.06 -10.21
CA ALA A 21 -2.73 4.65 -9.85
C ALA A 21 -2.05 3.81 -10.93
N LYS A 22 -2.32 4.10 -12.20
CA LYS A 22 -1.77 3.33 -13.31
C LYS A 22 -0.25 3.42 -13.40
N HIS A 23 0.32 4.57 -13.03
CA HIS A 23 1.76 4.79 -13.14
C HIS A 23 2.49 4.69 -11.81
N SER A 24 1.78 4.83 -10.69
CA SER A 24 2.40 4.91 -9.38
C SER A 24 2.28 3.64 -8.57
N LEU A 25 1.23 2.85 -8.79
CA LEU A 25 0.96 1.66 -7.99
C LEU A 25 1.26 0.39 -8.76
N TRP A 26 1.86 -0.58 -8.06
CA TRP A 26 2.14 -1.90 -8.62
C TRP A 26 0.88 -2.57 -9.14
N ALA A 27 -0.22 -2.48 -8.39
CA ALA A 27 -1.50 -3.09 -8.77
C ALA A 27 -2.30 -2.25 -9.77
N GLN A 28 -1.85 -1.02 -10.05
CA GLN A 28 -2.51 -0.09 -10.97
C GLN A 28 -3.94 0.27 -10.56
N ASP A 29 -4.29 0.02 -9.30
CA ASP A 29 -5.61 0.29 -8.74
C ASP A 29 -5.47 0.45 -7.22
N GLU A 30 -6.10 1.47 -6.66
CA GLU A 30 -5.95 1.79 -5.24
C GLU A 30 -6.46 0.66 -4.35
N GLN A 31 -7.66 0.14 -4.63
CA GLN A 31 -8.23 -0.91 -3.81
C GLN A 31 -7.43 -2.20 -3.91
N LYS A 32 -7.01 -2.58 -5.10
CA LYS A 32 -6.20 -3.78 -5.31
C LYS A 32 -4.85 -3.67 -4.63
N GLN A 33 -4.25 -2.49 -4.65
CA GLN A 33 -2.98 -2.23 -3.97
C GLN A 33 -3.12 -2.46 -2.46
N ILE A 34 -4.14 -1.89 -1.87
CA ILE A 34 -4.39 -2.03 -0.42
C ILE A 34 -4.75 -3.48 -0.07
N ASP A 35 -5.58 -4.12 -0.86
CA ASP A 35 -5.95 -5.52 -0.63
C ASP A 35 -4.71 -6.42 -0.66
N LYS A 36 -3.81 -6.19 -1.62
CA LYS A 36 -2.56 -6.95 -1.71
C LYS A 36 -1.66 -6.69 -0.51
N MET A 37 -1.56 -5.45 -0.05
CA MET A 37 -0.78 -5.12 1.13
C MET A 37 -1.32 -5.83 2.37
N ARG A 38 -2.64 -5.86 2.55
CA ARG A 38 -3.27 -6.57 3.67
C ARG A 38 -3.01 -8.07 3.59
N GLU A 39 -3.13 -8.65 2.40
CA GLU A 39 -2.86 -10.07 2.18
C GLU A 39 -1.42 -10.42 2.56
N LEU A 40 -0.46 -9.68 2.03
CA LEU A 40 0.96 -9.94 2.30
C LEU A 40 1.30 -9.73 3.77
N TYR A 41 0.74 -8.70 4.39
CA TYR A 41 0.96 -8.43 5.80
C TYR A 41 0.45 -9.59 6.66
N ASP A 42 -0.74 -10.10 6.37
CA ASP A 42 -1.35 -11.18 7.13
C ASP A 42 -0.58 -12.51 6.97
N LEU A 43 0.11 -12.69 5.84
CA LEU A 43 0.90 -13.90 5.58
C LEU A 43 2.25 -13.91 6.32
N LEU A 44 2.70 -12.76 6.81
CA LEU A 44 3.99 -12.69 7.50
C LEU A 44 3.88 -13.35 8.89
N PRO A 45 4.78 -14.31 9.20
CA PRO A 45 4.78 -14.96 10.53
C PRO A 45 5.19 -13.99 11.63
N ILE A 46 6.08 -13.03 11.31
CA ILE A 46 6.52 -11.98 12.23
C ILE A 46 6.19 -10.66 11.55
N LYS A 47 5.39 -9.83 12.23
CA LYS A 47 4.98 -8.54 11.65
C LYS A 47 6.14 -7.55 11.68
N PRO A 48 6.38 -6.80 10.59
CA PRO A 48 7.48 -5.83 10.55
C PRO A 48 7.20 -4.62 11.42
N GLU A 49 8.28 -3.97 11.88
CA GLU A 49 8.16 -2.71 12.63
C GLU A 49 7.95 -1.51 11.71
N TRP A 50 8.40 -1.62 10.44
CA TRP A 50 8.33 -0.51 9.49
C TRP A 50 6.94 -0.32 8.85
N LEU A 51 5.99 -1.25 9.12
CA LEU A 51 4.63 -1.15 8.61
C LEU A 51 3.68 -1.83 9.61
N THR A 52 2.60 -1.15 9.96
CA THR A 52 1.56 -1.69 10.83
C THR A 52 0.24 -1.79 10.08
N ARG A 53 -0.71 -2.55 10.65
CA ARG A 53 -2.06 -2.66 10.07
C ARG A 53 -2.74 -1.30 10.03
N GLU A 54 -2.54 -0.49 11.07
CA GLU A 54 -3.10 0.87 11.13
C GLU A 54 -2.53 1.75 10.01
N GLN A 55 -1.26 1.58 9.68
CA GLN A 55 -0.65 2.34 8.58
C GLN A 55 -1.25 1.94 7.23
N ILE A 56 -1.53 0.65 7.02
CA ILE A 56 -2.19 0.21 5.80
C ILE A 56 -3.59 0.80 5.72
N ASP A 57 -4.33 0.80 6.81
CA ASP A 57 -5.67 1.40 6.87
C ASP A 57 -5.63 2.90 6.61
N GLU A 58 -4.59 3.58 7.11
CA GLU A 58 -4.39 5.00 6.84
C GLU A 58 -4.09 5.27 5.36
N TYR A 59 -3.23 4.46 4.75
CA TYR A 59 -3.01 4.57 3.30
C TYR A 59 -4.32 4.39 2.54
N ALA A 60 -5.13 3.39 2.93
CA ALA A 60 -6.41 3.15 2.29
C ALA A 60 -7.32 4.39 2.37
N ALA A 61 -7.41 5.00 3.54
CA ALA A 61 -8.22 6.20 3.73
C ALA A 61 -7.73 7.35 2.86
N GLN A 62 -6.41 7.58 2.82
CA GLN A 62 -5.83 8.66 2.05
C GLN A 62 -5.94 8.44 0.54
N MET A 63 -5.93 7.18 0.11
CA MET A 63 -6.01 6.82 -1.31
C MET A 63 -7.45 6.66 -1.79
N GLY A 64 -8.43 6.75 -0.90
CA GLY A 64 -9.83 6.54 -1.25
C GLY A 64 -10.22 5.07 -1.38
N ALA A 65 -9.40 4.16 -0.87
CA ALA A 65 -9.71 2.72 -0.84
C ALA A 65 -10.46 2.37 0.45
N LYS A 66 -10.97 1.16 0.49
CA LYS A 66 -11.72 0.66 1.66
C LYS A 66 -10.92 -0.30 2.51
#